data_fef68c8ca2f84caaec7e032d49284947
#
_entry.id   fef68c8ca2f84caaec7e032d49284947
#
_cell.length_a   1.000
_cell.length_b   1.000
_cell.length_c   1.000
_cell.angle_alpha   90.00
_cell.angle_beta   90.00
_cell.angle_gamma   90.00
#
_symmetry.space_group_name_H-M   'P 1'
#
loop_
_entity.id
_entity.type
_entity.pdbx_description
1 polymer ?
#
loop_
_entity_poly.entity_id
_entity_poly.type
_entity_poly.pdbx_seq_one_letter_code
_entity_poly.pdbx_strand_id
1 'polypeptide(L)'
;MKIGVLYEQREDTEEYPGENQDIESGRRRKRPKLDREQIYDALEKLGYEPSYIQLDGRDASLFAVAKEDVDLIFNLVDSYGGDDAKDLHIPAFLELIGAKYTGSGPHGLLLAQDKSLAKKIIGFHGLQTPFSMVVHRGRVDYAHDIKFPMIVKPVSEDGSIGISNDSVVDSVKELMERIHDLHEQFEDVPVLIEEYIEGREIYAAILGNDPPEALPLIELDLSKLPADTPRIAGREVKFDRDSEAYRVTKSAVAEDLDEKTTEKLQEAAKTTYRALKLRDYGRIDMRLSKDGTIYVIEANPNPWLTKGAEFAMAARGSERTYTQMIKEIVEAAVAR
;
A
#
# COMPACT_ATOMS: atom_id res chain seq x y z
N MET A 1 5.94 26.49 11.06
CA MET A 1 5.97 25.12 11.65
C MET A 1 7.10 24.36 11.03
N LYS A 2 7.96 23.81 11.88
CA LYS A 2 9.10 22.98 11.47
C LYS A 2 8.62 21.54 11.25
N ILE A 3 8.91 20.94 10.09
CA ILE A 3 8.45 19.59 9.74
C ILE A 3 9.66 18.73 9.35
N GLY A 4 9.92 17.68 10.11
CA GLY A 4 10.93 16.69 9.78
C GLY A 4 10.38 15.64 8.81
N VAL A 5 10.95 15.52 7.62
CA VAL A 5 10.61 14.42 6.68
C VAL A 5 11.47 13.22 7.06
N LEU A 6 10.87 12.25 7.74
CA LEU A 6 11.53 11.05 8.25
C LEU A 6 11.48 9.95 7.20
N TYR A 7 12.63 9.39 6.85
CA TYR A 7 12.76 8.29 5.88
C TYR A 7 13.95 7.40 6.24
N GLU A 8 13.93 6.16 5.77
CA GLU A 8 15.08 5.27 5.84
C GLU A 8 15.86 5.30 4.53
N GLN A 9 17.18 5.38 4.61
CA GLN A 9 18.07 5.16 3.48
C GLN A 9 18.68 3.77 3.60
N ARG A 10 18.29 2.88 2.69
CA ARG A 10 18.86 1.53 2.57
C ARG A 10 20.19 1.59 1.83
N GLU A 11 21.23 0.93 2.34
CA GLU A 11 22.57 0.92 1.70
C GLU A 11 22.56 0.14 0.38
N ASP A 12 21.64 -0.82 0.18
CA ASP A 12 21.59 -1.76 -0.97
C ASP A 12 20.40 -1.54 -1.92
N THR A 13 19.60 -0.52 -1.71
CA THR A 13 18.63 -0.18 -2.74
C THR A 13 19.35 0.55 -3.86
N GLU A 14 19.72 -0.19 -4.91
CA GLU A 14 19.65 0.38 -6.24
C GLU A 14 18.36 1.21 -6.27
N GLU A 15 18.52 2.54 -6.43
CA GLU A 15 17.41 3.45 -6.63
C GLU A 15 16.37 2.74 -7.49
N TYR A 16 15.14 2.59 -7.03
CA TYR A 16 14.03 1.84 -7.63
C TYR A 16 14.28 1.43 -9.09
N PRO A 17 14.11 0.14 -9.50
CA PRO A 17 14.40 -0.28 -10.85
C PRO A 17 13.58 0.58 -11.83
N GLY A 18 14.18 1.62 -12.35
CA GLY A 18 13.54 2.64 -13.19
C GLY A 18 14.26 3.99 -13.21
N GLU A 19 15.20 4.26 -12.31
CA GLU A 19 15.88 5.57 -12.26
C GLU A 19 17.16 5.65 -13.12
N ASN A 20 17.73 4.55 -13.61
CA ASN A 20 19.05 4.55 -14.21
C ASN A 20 19.21 3.87 -15.57
N GLN A 21 18.24 3.91 -16.48
CA GLN A 21 18.57 3.53 -17.88
C GLN A 21 17.73 4.29 -18.90
N ASP A 22 18.27 5.43 -19.35
CA ASP A 22 18.07 5.95 -20.71
C ASP A 22 19.34 6.73 -21.12
N ILE A 23 20.43 6.00 -21.35
CA ILE A 23 21.67 6.52 -21.90
C ILE A 23 21.64 6.28 -23.43
N GLU A 24 20.70 6.84 -24.15
CA GLU A 24 20.76 6.80 -25.64
C GLU A 24 20.39 8.10 -26.35
N SER A 25 20.23 9.22 -25.68
CA SER A 25 19.90 10.46 -26.41
C SER A 25 20.66 11.71 -25.98
N GLY A 26 21.82 11.64 -25.42
CA GLY A 26 22.71 12.82 -25.22
C GLY A 26 22.11 14.03 -24.48
N ARG A 27 20.87 13.98 -24.05
CA ARG A 27 20.21 14.99 -23.21
C ARG A 27 20.08 14.42 -21.79
N ARG A 28 20.80 15.04 -20.83
CA ARG A 28 20.59 14.79 -19.40
C ARG A 28 19.12 15.02 -19.07
N ARG A 29 18.29 13.97 -19.07
CA ARG A 29 17.00 14.02 -18.40
C ARG A 29 17.29 14.16 -16.90
N LYS A 30 16.67 15.14 -16.24
CA LYS A 30 16.71 15.21 -14.78
C LYS A 30 16.05 13.93 -14.27
N ARG A 31 16.71 13.25 -13.30
CA ARG A 31 16.11 12.09 -12.63
C ARG A 31 14.75 12.48 -12.04
N PRO A 32 13.77 11.59 -12.02
CA PRO A 32 12.53 11.81 -11.29
C PRO A 32 12.84 12.12 -9.82
N LYS A 33 12.07 13.03 -9.23
CA LYS A 33 12.19 13.31 -7.79
C LYS A 33 11.62 12.15 -7.00
N LEU A 34 12.32 11.71 -5.96
CA LEU A 34 11.83 10.75 -4.99
C LEU A 34 10.61 11.32 -4.23
N ASP A 35 9.83 10.46 -3.60
CA ASP A 35 8.67 10.85 -2.80
C ASP A 35 9.01 11.88 -1.73
N ARG A 36 10.05 11.63 -0.94
CA ARG A 36 10.56 12.56 0.08
C ARG A 36 10.91 13.94 -0.48
N GLU A 37 11.47 13.99 -1.69
CA GLU A 37 11.81 15.25 -2.36
C GLU A 37 10.57 16.00 -2.85
N GLN A 38 9.57 15.26 -3.33
CA GLN A 38 8.29 15.83 -3.78
C GLN A 38 7.50 16.41 -2.60
N ILE A 39 7.50 15.70 -1.47
CA ILE A 39 6.86 16.12 -0.22
C ILE A 39 7.60 17.32 0.37
N TYR A 40 8.92 17.30 0.44
CA TYR A 40 9.73 18.42 0.88
C TYR A 40 9.39 19.69 0.11
N ASP A 41 9.41 19.62 -1.22
CA ASP A 41 9.04 20.76 -2.07
C ASP A 41 7.60 21.25 -1.83
N ALA A 42 6.66 20.35 -1.52
CA ALA A 42 5.28 20.73 -1.24
C ALA A 42 5.16 21.43 0.11
N LEU A 43 5.86 20.95 1.13
CA LEU A 43 5.92 21.56 2.45
C LEU A 43 6.55 22.97 2.40
N GLU A 44 7.65 23.12 1.66
CA GLU A 44 8.28 24.44 1.45
C GLU A 44 7.34 25.42 0.75
N LYS A 45 6.62 25.00 -0.29
CA LYS A 45 5.61 25.82 -0.98
C LYS A 45 4.45 26.22 -0.09
N LEU A 46 4.13 25.43 0.93
CA LEU A 46 3.11 25.75 1.92
C LEU A 46 3.60 26.73 3.00
N GLY A 47 4.86 27.13 2.97
CA GLY A 47 5.45 28.04 3.93
C GLY A 47 5.85 27.35 5.25
N TYR A 48 5.94 26.02 5.26
CA TYR A 48 6.57 25.28 6.36
C TYR A 48 8.09 25.32 6.26
N GLU A 49 8.77 24.94 7.32
CA GLU A 49 10.23 24.80 7.39
C GLU A 49 10.61 23.32 7.39
N PRO A 50 10.70 22.66 6.21
CA PRO A 50 11.00 21.25 6.16
C PRO A 50 12.49 20.97 6.37
N SER A 51 12.80 19.86 7.03
CA SER A 51 14.15 19.30 7.15
C SER A 51 14.10 17.78 6.89
N TYR A 52 15.20 17.18 6.48
CA TYR A 52 15.30 15.73 6.36
C TYR A 52 15.78 15.11 7.66
N ILE A 53 15.11 14.04 8.08
CA ILE A 53 15.53 13.18 9.20
C ILE A 53 15.76 11.79 8.61
N GLN A 54 17.01 11.37 8.58
CA GLN A 54 17.42 10.11 7.95
C GLN A 54 17.65 9.03 8.99
N LEU A 55 17.01 7.87 8.79
CA LEU A 55 17.36 6.62 9.46
C LEU A 55 18.32 5.81 8.58
N ASP A 56 19.26 5.14 9.19
CA ASP A 56 20.27 4.28 8.55
C ASP A 56 20.23 2.83 9.09
N GLY A 57 19.13 2.44 9.73
CA GLY A 57 18.96 1.13 10.32
C GLY A 57 19.76 0.90 11.61
N ARG A 58 20.44 1.93 12.16
CA ARG A 58 21.21 1.84 13.40
C ARG A 58 20.52 2.57 14.55
N ASP A 59 20.65 2.02 15.75
CA ASP A 59 20.07 2.60 16.97
C ASP A 59 20.42 4.08 17.16
N ALA A 60 21.63 4.50 16.77
CA ALA A 60 22.08 5.87 16.90
C ALA A 60 21.23 6.86 16.09
N SER A 61 20.85 6.49 14.85
CA SER A 61 19.98 7.31 14.01
C SER A 61 18.55 7.35 14.56
N LEU A 62 18.05 6.23 15.07
CA LEU A 62 16.73 6.16 15.69
C LEU A 62 16.65 7.07 16.94
N PHE A 63 17.63 6.98 17.86
CA PHE A 63 17.66 7.84 19.05
C PHE A 63 17.94 9.32 18.75
N ALA A 64 18.55 9.64 17.60
CA ALA A 64 18.73 11.02 17.17
C ALA A 64 17.39 11.71 16.87
N VAL A 65 16.39 10.98 16.38
CA VAL A 65 15.04 11.52 16.10
C VAL A 65 14.43 12.20 17.33
N ALA A 66 14.69 11.68 18.55
CA ALA A 66 14.20 12.26 19.81
C ALA A 66 14.82 13.62 20.15
N LYS A 67 15.88 14.03 19.43
CA LYS A 67 16.58 15.31 19.64
C LYS A 67 16.28 16.35 18.57
N GLU A 68 15.51 15.96 17.56
CA GLU A 68 15.16 16.86 16.47
C GLU A 68 14.21 17.96 16.96
N ASP A 69 14.52 19.21 16.63
CA ASP A 69 13.70 20.38 16.97
C ASP A 69 12.65 20.62 15.86
N VAL A 70 11.64 19.75 15.82
CA VAL A 70 10.55 19.80 14.86
C VAL A 70 9.19 19.75 15.55
N ASP A 71 8.19 20.43 14.96
CA ASP A 71 6.81 20.45 15.48
C ASP A 71 6.02 19.21 15.07
N LEU A 72 6.36 18.63 13.91
CA LEU A 72 5.71 17.48 13.31
C LEU A 72 6.73 16.65 12.52
N ILE A 73 6.60 15.34 12.55
CA ILE A 73 7.34 14.41 11.69
C ILE A 73 6.41 13.94 10.56
N PHE A 74 6.80 14.22 9.30
CA PHE A 74 6.17 13.59 8.15
C PHE A 74 6.84 12.22 7.96
N ASN A 75 6.14 11.17 8.39
CA ASN A 75 6.70 9.81 8.44
C ASN A 75 6.53 9.11 7.07
N LEU A 76 7.65 8.74 6.46
CA LEU A 76 7.73 7.97 5.20
C LEU A 76 8.46 6.64 5.39
N VAL A 77 8.66 6.22 6.63
CA VAL A 77 9.39 4.97 6.91
C VAL A 77 8.47 3.79 6.68
N ASP A 78 8.90 2.89 5.81
CA ASP A 78 8.23 1.64 5.44
C ASP A 78 9.04 0.38 5.81
N SER A 79 10.20 0.57 6.48
CA SER A 79 11.08 -0.49 6.95
C SER A 79 12.03 0.04 8.02
N TYR A 80 12.76 -0.84 8.71
CA TYR A 80 13.88 -0.43 9.56
C TYR A 80 15.00 -1.46 9.54
N GLY A 81 16.19 -1.02 9.13
CA GLY A 81 17.35 -1.92 8.93
C GLY A 81 17.14 -2.89 7.78
N GLY A 82 16.35 -2.51 6.76
CA GLY A 82 16.01 -3.35 5.62
C GLY A 82 14.95 -4.43 5.92
N ASP A 83 14.27 -4.33 7.06
CA ASP A 83 13.23 -5.27 7.49
C ASP A 83 11.88 -4.53 7.53
N ASP A 84 10.99 -4.84 6.57
CA ASP A 84 9.69 -4.19 6.41
C ASP A 84 8.74 -4.53 7.59
N ALA A 85 8.93 -5.69 8.27
CA ALA A 85 8.15 -6.03 9.46
C ALA A 85 8.44 -5.11 10.66
N LYS A 86 9.48 -4.28 10.59
CA LYS A 86 9.85 -3.33 11.65
C LYS A 86 9.26 -1.94 11.45
N ASP A 87 8.59 -1.65 10.37
CA ASP A 87 8.00 -0.32 10.10
C ASP A 87 7.05 0.13 11.22
N LEU A 88 6.25 -0.79 11.79
CA LEU A 88 5.32 -0.50 12.89
C LEU A 88 6.02 -0.04 14.18
N HIS A 89 7.29 -0.35 14.36
CA HIS A 89 8.05 0.06 15.55
C HIS A 89 8.45 1.54 15.49
N ILE A 90 8.54 2.12 14.30
CA ILE A 90 8.88 3.53 14.14
C ILE A 90 7.79 4.44 14.72
N PRO A 91 6.50 4.34 14.32
CA PRO A 91 5.46 5.14 14.98
C PRO A 91 5.28 4.79 16.46
N ALA A 92 5.55 3.54 16.89
CA ALA A 92 5.55 3.21 18.32
C ALA A 92 6.65 3.98 19.07
N PHE A 93 7.85 4.07 18.51
CA PHE A 93 8.93 4.89 19.05
C PHE A 93 8.57 6.38 19.08
N LEU A 94 7.98 6.91 18.01
CA LEU A 94 7.52 8.31 17.95
C LEU A 94 6.46 8.61 19.03
N GLU A 95 5.54 7.68 19.31
CA GLU A 95 4.58 7.80 20.41
C GLU A 95 5.27 7.81 21.79
N LEU A 96 6.29 6.96 22.00
CA LEU A 96 7.04 6.90 23.27
C LEU A 96 7.79 8.22 23.56
N ILE A 97 8.32 8.88 22.55
CA ILE A 97 9.01 10.17 22.71
C ILE A 97 8.05 11.37 22.66
N GLY A 98 6.74 11.14 22.48
CA GLY A 98 5.71 12.20 22.42
C GLY A 98 5.77 13.06 21.16
N ALA A 99 6.37 12.57 20.07
CA ALA A 99 6.44 13.27 18.79
C ALA A 99 5.09 13.20 18.07
N LYS A 100 4.65 14.32 17.48
CA LYS A 100 3.55 14.32 16.50
C LYS A 100 4.07 13.84 15.15
N TYR A 101 3.29 13.01 14.45
CA TYR A 101 3.68 12.49 13.14
C TYR A 101 2.48 12.21 12.24
N THR A 102 2.70 12.16 10.93
CA THR A 102 1.69 11.82 9.93
C THR A 102 1.57 10.32 9.73
N GLY A 103 0.37 9.87 9.37
CA GLY A 103 0.09 8.48 8.99
C GLY A 103 -0.37 7.62 10.15
N SER A 104 -0.57 6.34 9.85
CA SER A 104 -1.12 5.37 10.78
C SER A 104 -0.20 5.10 11.95
N GLY A 105 -0.79 4.87 13.12
CA GLY A 105 -0.05 4.49 14.31
C GLY A 105 0.27 2.99 14.35
N PRO A 106 1.01 2.53 15.37
CA PRO A 106 1.47 1.14 15.44
C PRO A 106 0.33 0.13 15.40
N HIS A 107 -0.82 0.46 15.98
CA HIS A 107 -2.00 -0.42 15.93
C HIS A 107 -2.57 -0.53 14.50
N GLY A 108 -2.63 0.57 13.76
CA GLY A 108 -3.14 0.57 12.38
C GLY A 108 -2.22 -0.20 11.45
N LEU A 109 -0.91 -0.02 11.59
CA LEU A 109 0.09 -0.78 10.84
C LEU A 109 -0.02 -2.27 11.12
N LEU A 110 0.02 -2.68 12.40
CA LEU A 110 -0.09 -4.09 12.81
C LEU A 110 -1.36 -4.76 12.23
N LEU A 111 -2.51 -4.08 12.35
CA LEU A 111 -3.79 -4.64 11.90
C LEU A 111 -3.90 -4.72 10.38
N ALA A 112 -3.29 -3.79 9.65
CA ALA A 112 -3.33 -3.77 8.19
C ALA A 112 -2.33 -4.75 7.57
N GLN A 113 -1.15 -4.88 8.13
CA GLN A 113 -0.09 -5.76 7.64
C GLN A 113 -0.42 -7.25 7.78
N ASP A 114 -1.05 -7.65 8.89
CA ASP A 114 -1.54 -9.03 9.02
C ASP A 114 -2.84 -9.20 8.21
N LYS A 115 -2.69 -9.56 6.94
CA LYS A 115 -3.81 -9.74 6.00
C LYS A 115 -4.87 -10.71 6.51
N SER A 116 -4.48 -11.73 7.28
CA SER A 116 -5.42 -12.69 7.88
C SER A 116 -6.24 -12.06 9.01
N LEU A 117 -5.59 -11.30 9.88
CA LEU A 117 -6.25 -10.59 10.97
C LEU A 117 -7.13 -9.46 10.43
N ALA A 118 -6.63 -8.69 9.47
CA ALA A 118 -7.39 -7.64 8.80
C ALA A 118 -8.72 -8.17 8.25
N LYS A 119 -8.70 -9.30 7.52
CA LYS A 119 -9.91 -9.92 6.96
C LYS A 119 -10.92 -10.33 8.02
N LYS A 120 -10.47 -10.88 9.14
CA LYS A 120 -11.36 -11.25 10.26
C LYS A 120 -12.05 -10.02 10.84
N ILE A 121 -11.30 -8.92 11.01
CA ILE A 121 -11.86 -7.64 11.50
C ILE A 121 -12.83 -7.06 10.48
N ILE A 122 -12.46 -6.99 9.21
CA ILE A 122 -13.29 -6.49 8.12
C ILE A 122 -14.60 -7.29 8.03
N GLY A 123 -14.51 -8.63 8.07
CA GLY A 123 -15.66 -9.51 8.06
C GLY A 123 -16.60 -9.32 9.26
N PHE A 124 -16.05 -9.04 10.47
CA PHE A 124 -16.84 -8.71 11.66
C PHE A 124 -17.69 -7.43 11.44
N HIS A 125 -17.22 -6.50 10.63
CA HIS A 125 -17.97 -5.29 10.26
C HIS A 125 -18.96 -5.51 9.10
N GLY A 126 -19.18 -6.76 8.69
CA GLY A 126 -20.17 -7.11 7.65
C GLY A 126 -19.72 -6.86 6.23
N LEU A 127 -18.44 -6.57 6.00
CA LEU A 127 -17.87 -6.42 4.66
C LEU A 127 -17.38 -7.78 4.13
N GLN A 128 -17.47 -7.96 2.81
CA GLN A 128 -16.97 -9.17 2.17
C GLN A 128 -15.46 -9.08 1.99
N THR A 129 -14.76 -10.17 2.28
CA THR A 129 -13.37 -10.41 1.93
C THR A 129 -13.28 -11.75 1.20
N PRO A 130 -12.28 -11.98 0.33
CA PRO A 130 -12.08 -13.31 -0.22
C PRO A 130 -11.96 -14.33 0.90
N PHE A 131 -12.57 -15.52 0.70
CA PHE A 131 -12.30 -16.63 1.60
C PHE A 131 -10.80 -16.87 1.67
N SER A 132 -10.25 -17.08 2.86
CA SER A 132 -8.81 -17.21 3.04
C SER A 132 -8.43 -18.18 4.14
N MET A 133 -7.25 -18.79 3.99
CA MET A 133 -6.61 -19.63 5.01
C MET A 133 -5.12 -19.32 5.07
N VAL A 134 -4.50 -19.53 6.23
CA VAL A 134 -3.05 -19.39 6.42
C VAL A 134 -2.42 -20.76 6.58
N VAL A 135 -1.35 -20.98 5.84
CA VAL A 135 -0.53 -22.18 5.94
C VAL A 135 0.83 -21.80 6.53
N HIS A 136 1.14 -22.40 7.67
CA HIS A 136 2.47 -22.40 8.23
C HIS A 136 3.19 -23.69 7.85
N ARG A 137 4.51 -23.74 7.92
CA ARG A 137 5.24 -24.99 7.64
C ARG A 137 4.73 -26.14 8.51
N GLY A 138 4.13 -27.14 7.86
CA GLY A 138 3.57 -28.32 8.52
C GLY A 138 2.26 -28.11 9.30
N ARG A 139 1.62 -26.93 9.18
CA ARG A 139 0.36 -26.62 9.86
C ARG A 139 -0.54 -25.74 9.01
N VAL A 140 -1.83 -26.05 8.95
CA VAL A 140 -2.89 -25.23 8.36
C VAL A 140 -3.80 -24.73 9.48
N ASP A 141 -4.01 -23.42 9.58
CA ASP A 141 -4.85 -22.83 10.62
C ASP A 141 -6.34 -23.13 10.43
N TYR A 142 -6.76 -23.26 9.16
CA TYR A 142 -8.12 -23.60 8.77
C TYR A 142 -8.11 -24.49 7.55
N ALA A 143 -8.86 -25.58 7.56
CA ALA A 143 -9.10 -26.42 6.41
C ALA A 143 -10.59 -26.32 6.04
N HIS A 144 -10.86 -25.78 4.88
CA HIS A 144 -12.18 -25.74 4.26
C HIS A 144 -12.12 -26.39 2.87
N ASP A 145 -13.24 -26.62 2.26
CA ASP A 145 -13.31 -27.07 0.88
C ASP A 145 -12.65 -26.04 -0.04
N ILE A 146 -11.54 -26.44 -0.66
CA ILE A 146 -10.77 -25.60 -1.58
C ILE A 146 -11.56 -25.50 -2.89
N LYS A 147 -11.89 -24.26 -3.28
CA LYS A 147 -12.49 -23.95 -4.57
C LYS A 147 -11.50 -23.19 -5.42
N PHE A 148 -11.09 -23.76 -6.53
CA PHE A 148 -10.22 -23.11 -7.50
C PHE A 148 -11.01 -22.18 -8.44
N PRO A 149 -10.37 -21.14 -9.00
CA PRO A 149 -8.97 -20.75 -8.77
C PRO A 149 -8.74 -20.09 -7.42
N MET A 150 -7.49 -20.22 -6.92
CA MET A 150 -7.02 -19.59 -5.68
C MET A 150 -5.83 -18.69 -5.97
N ILE A 151 -5.60 -17.68 -5.13
CA ILE A 151 -4.37 -16.90 -5.14
C ILE A 151 -3.53 -17.21 -3.90
N VAL A 152 -2.22 -17.40 -4.10
CA VAL A 152 -1.26 -17.81 -3.07
C VAL A 152 -0.20 -16.73 -2.93
N LYS A 153 -0.06 -16.16 -1.73
CA LYS A 153 0.83 -15.04 -1.45
C LYS A 153 1.40 -15.08 -0.03
N PRO A 154 2.53 -14.41 0.27
CA PRO A 154 2.99 -14.24 1.64
C PRO A 154 1.96 -13.48 2.49
N VAL A 155 1.87 -13.79 3.79
CA VAL A 155 0.92 -13.10 4.71
C VAL A 155 1.33 -11.65 4.94
N SER A 156 2.64 -11.41 5.16
CA SER A 156 3.15 -10.15 5.71
C SER A 156 3.88 -9.26 4.70
N GLU A 157 4.00 -9.72 3.45
CA GLU A 157 4.68 -8.95 2.42
C GLU A 157 3.74 -7.93 1.78
N ASP A 158 4.21 -6.69 1.62
CA ASP A 158 3.52 -5.59 0.96
C ASP A 158 4.07 -5.32 -0.45
N GLY A 159 3.50 -4.36 -1.18
CA GLY A 159 4.01 -3.93 -2.49
C GLY A 159 3.97 -5.00 -3.58
N SER A 160 3.13 -6.02 -3.47
CA SER A 160 3.07 -7.18 -4.40
C SER A 160 4.34 -8.05 -4.40
N ILE A 161 5.17 -8.00 -3.34
CA ILE A 161 6.29 -8.91 -3.16
C ILE A 161 5.75 -10.33 -3.04
N GLY A 162 6.37 -11.28 -3.76
CA GLY A 162 5.90 -12.67 -3.82
C GLY A 162 4.60 -12.89 -4.59
N ILE A 163 4.08 -11.89 -5.32
CA ILE A 163 2.90 -12.01 -6.19
C ILE A 163 3.33 -11.91 -7.66
N SER A 164 3.17 -13.00 -8.40
CA SER A 164 3.43 -13.13 -9.84
C SER A 164 2.25 -13.82 -10.53
N ASN A 165 2.35 -14.00 -11.83
CA ASN A 165 1.33 -14.76 -12.58
C ASN A 165 1.12 -16.18 -12.02
N ASP A 166 2.18 -16.81 -11.50
CA ASP A 166 2.14 -18.15 -10.88
C ASP A 166 1.47 -18.14 -9.50
N SER A 167 1.08 -16.99 -9.00
CA SER A 167 0.35 -16.91 -7.72
C SER A 167 -1.10 -17.33 -7.83
N VAL A 168 -1.70 -17.34 -9.03
CA VAL A 168 -3.04 -17.86 -9.28
C VAL A 168 -2.91 -19.32 -9.69
N VAL A 169 -3.57 -20.20 -8.95
CA VAL A 169 -3.46 -21.67 -9.11
C VAL A 169 -4.85 -22.28 -9.33
N ASP A 170 -4.92 -23.27 -10.23
CA ASP A 170 -6.14 -23.92 -10.64
C ASP A 170 -6.26 -25.38 -10.16
N SER A 171 -5.24 -25.88 -9.50
CA SER A 171 -5.18 -27.27 -9.04
C SER A 171 -4.45 -27.42 -7.70
N VAL A 172 -4.71 -28.52 -6.99
CA VAL A 172 -4.00 -28.86 -5.75
C VAL A 172 -2.50 -29.02 -6.01
N LYS A 173 -2.11 -29.53 -7.18
CA LYS A 173 -0.68 -29.69 -7.53
C LYS A 173 0.00 -28.32 -7.60
N GLU A 174 -0.55 -27.39 -8.37
CA GLU A 174 -0.01 -26.02 -8.48
C GLU A 174 0.00 -25.29 -7.14
N LEU A 175 -1.06 -25.48 -6.32
CA LEU A 175 -1.13 -24.95 -4.98
C LEU A 175 0.05 -25.41 -4.11
N MET A 176 0.35 -26.71 -4.11
CA MET A 176 1.45 -27.26 -3.32
C MET A 176 2.83 -26.81 -3.85
N GLU A 177 2.99 -26.74 -5.15
CA GLU A 177 4.20 -26.21 -5.80
C GLU A 177 4.41 -24.75 -5.40
N ARG A 178 3.37 -23.91 -5.51
CA ARG A 178 3.46 -22.48 -5.17
C ARG A 178 3.75 -22.23 -3.69
N ILE A 179 3.16 -23.01 -2.77
CA ILE A 179 3.47 -22.93 -1.33
C ILE A 179 4.93 -23.26 -1.08
N HIS A 180 5.44 -24.30 -1.73
CA HIS A 180 6.85 -24.71 -1.62
C HIS A 180 7.78 -23.59 -2.08
N ASP A 181 7.53 -23.02 -3.26
CA ASP A 181 8.35 -21.94 -3.83
C ASP A 181 8.40 -20.71 -2.90
N LEU A 182 7.27 -20.33 -2.32
CA LEU A 182 7.21 -19.21 -1.37
C LEU A 182 7.99 -19.50 -0.08
N HIS A 183 7.90 -20.72 0.45
CA HIS A 183 8.69 -21.11 1.63
C HIS A 183 10.20 -21.16 1.36
N GLU A 184 10.62 -21.52 0.15
CA GLU A 184 12.03 -21.49 -0.25
C GLU A 184 12.51 -20.03 -0.46
N GLN A 185 11.67 -19.19 -1.02
CA GLN A 185 12.01 -17.79 -1.32
C GLN A 185 12.05 -16.90 -0.07
N PHE A 186 11.19 -17.14 0.91
CA PHE A 186 10.97 -16.28 2.07
C PHE A 186 11.22 -16.97 3.42
N GLU A 187 12.10 -17.96 3.47
CA GLU A 187 12.54 -18.61 4.71
C GLU A 187 11.39 -19.03 5.64
N ASP A 188 10.43 -19.79 5.12
CA ASP A 188 9.27 -20.33 5.87
C ASP A 188 8.23 -19.29 6.33
N VAL A 189 8.11 -18.16 5.66
CA VAL A 189 7.06 -17.18 5.94
C VAL A 189 5.66 -17.84 5.86
N PRO A 190 4.70 -17.45 6.71
CA PRO A 190 3.33 -17.93 6.57
C PRO A 190 2.74 -17.53 5.22
N VAL A 191 2.07 -18.49 4.57
CA VAL A 191 1.46 -18.31 3.24
C VAL A 191 -0.04 -18.15 3.37
N LEU A 192 -0.57 -17.10 2.78
CA LEU A 192 -2.00 -16.84 2.66
C LEU A 192 -2.51 -17.45 1.34
N ILE A 193 -3.52 -18.29 1.44
CA ILE A 193 -4.26 -18.84 0.30
C ILE A 193 -5.63 -18.18 0.31
N GLU A 194 -6.01 -17.57 -0.79
CA GLU A 194 -7.27 -16.84 -0.91
C GLU A 194 -8.06 -17.28 -2.15
N GLU A 195 -9.37 -17.15 -2.07
CA GLU A 195 -10.24 -17.21 -3.24
C GLU A 195 -9.81 -16.14 -4.26
N TYR A 196 -9.61 -16.55 -5.51
CA TYR A 196 -9.32 -15.59 -6.57
C TYR A 196 -10.61 -14.93 -7.04
N ILE A 197 -10.76 -13.64 -6.79
CA ILE A 197 -11.94 -12.88 -7.17
C ILE A 197 -11.73 -12.27 -8.55
N GLU A 198 -12.46 -12.75 -9.53
CA GLU A 198 -12.53 -12.10 -10.83
C GLU A 198 -13.31 -10.79 -10.75
N GLY A 199 -12.77 -9.70 -11.29
CA GLY A 199 -13.44 -8.42 -11.29
C GLY A 199 -12.54 -7.24 -11.57
N ARG A 200 -13.10 -6.05 -11.39
CA ARG A 200 -12.38 -4.77 -11.49
C ARG A 200 -11.53 -4.55 -10.26
N GLU A 201 -10.31 -4.09 -10.45
CA GLU A 201 -9.39 -3.71 -9.36
C GLU A 201 -9.60 -2.24 -9.02
N ILE A 202 -10.16 -1.94 -7.84
CA ILE A 202 -10.55 -0.60 -7.43
C ILE A 202 -9.78 -0.19 -6.18
N TYR A 203 -9.19 0.99 -6.21
CA TYR A 203 -8.48 1.61 -5.10
C TYR A 203 -9.25 2.81 -4.57
N ALA A 204 -9.49 2.83 -3.28
CA ALA A 204 -10.12 3.95 -2.58
C ALA A 204 -9.11 4.64 -1.67
N ALA A 205 -8.70 5.84 -2.04
CA ALA A 205 -7.90 6.70 -1.18
C ALA A 205 -8.80 7.37 -0.14
N ILE A 206 -8.43 7.24 1.13
CA ILE A 206 -9.14 7.85 2.26
C ILE A 206 -8.24 8.91 2.88
N LEU A 207 -8.79 10.11 3.09
CA LEU A 207 -8.08 11.26 3.63
C LEU A 207 -8.80 11.80 4.88
N GLY A 208 -8.01 12.13 5.92
CA GLY A 208 -8.53 12.69 7.15
C GLY A 208 -8.99 11.64 8.16
N ASN A 209 -9.51 12.12 9.31
CA ASN A 209 -9.80 11.29 10.47
C ASN A 209 -11.30 11.23 10.84
N ASP A 210 -11.91 12.37 11.15
CA ASP A 210 -13.30 12.42 11.62
C ASP A 210 -14.05 13.65 11.07
N PRO A 211 -14.92 13.43 10.07
CA PRO A 211 -15.12 12.20 9.30
C PRO A 211 -14.02 12.00 8.26
N PRO A 212 -13.58 10.76 7.99
CA PRO A 212 -12.66 10.48 6.88
C PRO A 212 -13.40 10.64 5.54
N GLU A 213 -12.74 11.25 4.57
CA GLU A 213 -13.24 11.44 3.22
C GLU A 213 -12.72 10.34 2.29
N ALA A 214 -13.61 9.73 1.51
CA ALA A 214 -13.22 8.87 0.41
C ALA A 214 -13.08 9.73 -0.86
N LEU A 215 -11.88 9.80 -1.40
CA LEU A 215 -11.59 10.48 -2.66
C LEU A 215 -12.17 9.70 -3.86
N PRO A 216 -12.19 10.28 -5.06
CA PRO A 216 -12.58 9.56 -6.27
C PRO A 216 -11.86 8.24 -6.41
N LEU A 217 -12.61 7.20 -6.76
CA LEU A 217 -12.07 5.85 -6.89
C LEU A 217 -11.11 5.75 -8.08
N ILE A 218 -10.04 5.02 -7.90
CA ILE A 218 -9.06 4.72 -8.95
C ILE A 218 -9.22 3.27 -9.36
N GLU A 219 -9.21 2.99 -10.65
CA GLU A 219 -9.19 1.66 -11.20
C GLU A 219 -7.84 1.36 -11.84
N LEU A 220 -7.30 0.18 -11.54
CA LEU A 220 -6.23 -0.41 -12.32
C LEU A 220 -6.86 -1.25 -13.44
N ASP A 221 -6.83 -0.71 -14.67
CA ASP A 221 -7.40 -1.40 -15.83
C ASP A 221 -6.53 -2.60 -16.25
N LEU A 222 -6.99 -3.78 -15.89
CA LEU A 222 -6.39 -5.07 -16.25
C LEU A 222 -7.04 -5.71 -17.48
N SER A 223 -8.00 -5.05 -18.13
CA SER A 223 -8.79 -5.63 -19.22
C SER A 223 -7.96 -5.97 -20.46
N LYS A 224 -6.86 -5.24 -20.68
CA LYS A 224 -5.97 -5.38 -21.83
C LYS A 224 -4.88 -6.45 -21.66
N LEU A 225 -4.80 -7.08 -20.50
CA LEU A 225 -3.89 -8.22 -20.32
C LEU A 225 -4.27 -9.36 -21.27
N PRO A 226 -3.30 -10.18 -21.77
CA PRO A 226 -3.58 -11.37 -22.56
C PRO A 226 -4.60 -12.29 -21.88
N ALA A 227 -5.38 -13.04 -22.66
CA ALA A 227 -6.51 -13.82 -22.13
C ALA A 227 -6.09 -14.90 -21.12
N ASP A 228 -4.90 -15.42 -21.26
CA ASP A 228 -4.27 -16.44 -20.42
C ASP A 228 -3.52 -15.88 -19.20
N THR A 229 -3.46 -14.55 -19.07
CA THR A 229 -2.78 -13.87 -17.95
C THR A 229 -3.78 -13.58 -16.83
N PRO A 230 -3.50 -14.00 -15.59
CA PRO A 230 -4.34 -13.67 -14.44
C PRO A 230 -4.53 -12.16 -14.28
N ARG A 231 -5.75 -11.75 -13.94
CA ARG A 231 -6.10 -10.34 -13.72
C ARG A 231 -5.73 -9.91 -12.31
N ILE A 232 -4.42 -9.83 -12.02
CA ILE A 232 -3.88 -9.45 -10.71
C ILE A 232 -2.90 -8.29 -10.82
N ALA A 233 -2.82 -7.49 -9.77
CA ALA A 233 -1.85 -6.41 -9.60
C ALA A 233 -0.51 -6.96 -9.10
N GLY A 234 0.06 -7.93 -9.83
CA GLY A 234 1.34 -8.56 -9.51
C GLY A 234 2.55 -7.71 -9.89
N ARG A 235 3.74 -8.30 -9.67
CA ARG A 235 5.02 -7.65 -9.96
C ARG A 235 5.14 -7.20 -11.41
N GLU A 236 4.71 -8.04 -12.35
CA GLU A 236 4.78 -7.79 -13.79
C GLU A 236 3.94 -6.58 -14.20
N VAL A 237 2.83 -6.32 -13.49
CA VAL A 237 1.93 -5.19 -13.74
C VAL A 237 2.45 -3.91 -13.11
N LYS A 238 3.03 -3.98 -11.89
CA LYS A 238 3.38 -2.78 -11.11
C LYS A 238 4.82 -2.31 -11.33
N PHE A 239 5.76 -3.21 -11.55
CA PHE A 239 7.19 -2.91 -11.46
C PHE A 239 8.02 -3.30 -12.68
N ASP A 240 7.61 -4.30 -13.46
CA ASP A 240 8.36 -4.76 -14.61
C ASP A 240 8.03 -3.92 -15.85
N ARG A 241 8.75 -2.80 -16.02
CA ARG A 241 8.56 -1.86 -17.15
C ARG A 241 8.78 -2.49 -18.53
N ASP A 242 9.53 -3.57 -18.59
CA ASP A 242 9.82 -4.28 -19.83
C ASP A 242 8.74 -5.31 -20.16
N SER A 243 7.88 -5.65 -19.22
CA SER A 243 6.76 -6.56 -19.44
C SER A 243 5.67 -5.92 -20.32
N GLU A 244 4.97 -6.75 -21.10
CA GLU A 244 3.78 -6.33 -21.81
C GLU A 244 2.68 -5.91 -20.83
N ALA A 245 2.56 -6.63 -19.70
CA ALA A 245 1.59 -6.37 -18.65
C ALA A 245 1.68 -4.93 -18.12
N TYR A 246 2.90 -4.46 -17.81
CA TYR A 246 3.12 -3.08 -17.37
C TYR A 246 2.69 -2.05 -18.43
N ARG A 247 2.99 -2.31 -19.70
CA ARG A 247 2.73 -1.34 -20.80
C ARG A 247 1.24 -1.19 -21.11
N VAL A 248 0.46 -2.25 -20.92
CA VAL A 248 -0.97 -2.25 -21.29
C VAL A 248 -1.88 -1.90 -20.12
N THR A 249 -1.41 -2.00 -18.87
CA THR A 249 -2.16 -1.65 -17.67
C THR A 249 -1.98 -0.19 -17.29
N LYS A 250 -3.05 0.44 -16.81
CA LYS A 250 -3.03 1.85 -16.38
C LYS A 250 -3.98 2.06 -15.21
N SER A 251 -3.53 2.85 -14.25
CA SER A 251 -4.40 3.39 -13.22
C SER A 251 -5.04 4.70 -13.71
N ALA A 252 -6.34 4.85 -13.50
CA ALA A 252 -7.10 6.06 -13.83
C ALA A 252 -8.27 6.22 -12.85
N VAL A 253 -8.89 7.42 -12.82
CA VAL A 253 -10.18 7.57 -12.14
C VAL A 253 -11.16 6.57 -12.72
N ALA A 254 -11.84 5.81 -11.86
CA ALA A 254 -12.76 4.77 -12.29
C ALA A 254 -13.95 5.40 -13.04
N GLU A 255 -14.13 4.97 -14.28
CA GLU A 255 -15.25 5.36 -15.13
C GLU A 255 -16.32 4.23 -15.13
N ASP A 256 -17.53 4.54 -15.61
CA ASP A 256 -18.62 3.58 -15.76
C ASP A 256 -19.04 2.84 -14.46
N LEU A 257 -18.88 3.52 -13.31
CA LEU A 257 -19.49 3.12 -12.06
C LEU A 257 -20.77 3.92 -11.85
N ASP A 258 -21.89 3.24 -11.59
CA ASP A 258 -23.10 3.93 -11.16
C ASP A 258 -22.92 4.53 -9.75
N GLU A 259 -23.71 5.56 -9.43
CA GLU A 259 -23.63 6.30 -8.17
C GLU A 259 -23.75 5.37 -6.96
N LYS A 260 -24.71 4.44 -6.99
CA LYS A 260 -24.95 3.49 -5.90
C LYS A 260 -23.76 2.54 -5.66
N THR A 261 -23.12 2.08 -6.72
CA THR A 261 -21.93 1.23 -6.63
C THR A 261 -20.74 2.04 -6.11
N THR A 262 -20.57 3.28 -6.59
CA THR A 262 -19.55 4.20 -6.11
C THR A 262 -19.70 4.47 -4.60
N GLU A 263 -20.90 4.81 -4.14
CA GLU A 263 -21.19 5.02 -2.72
C GLU A 263 -20.87 3.79 -1.86
N LYS A 264 -21.26 2.59 -2.33
CA LYS A 264 -20.98 1.34 -1.60
C LYS A 264 -19.48 1.06 -1.48
N LEU A 265 -18.70 1.29 -2.54
CA LEU A 265 -17.24 1.13 -2.53
C LEU A 265 -16.60 2.12 -1.54
N GLN A 266 -17.03 3.38 -1.57
CA GLN A 266 -16.52 4.41 -0.67
C GLN A 266 -16.90 4.13 0.79
N GLU A 267 -18.11 3.66 1.08
CA GLU A 267 -18.52 3.29 2.44
C GLU A 267 -17.78 2.05 2.95
N ALA A 268 -17.57 1.04 2.08
CA ALA A 268 -16.76 -0.12 2.43
C ALA A 268 -15.32 0.29 2.78
N ALA A 269 -14.74 1.20 1.99
CA ALA A 269 -13.41 1.72 2.24
C ALA A 269 -13.32 2.52 3.56
N LYS A 270 -14.26 3.43 3.82
CA LYS A 270 -14.30 4.20 5.08
C LYS A 270 -14.52 3.30 6.30
N THR A 271 -15.36 2.27 6.16
CA THR A 271 -15.59 1.29 7.23
C THR A 271 -14.31 0.49 7.51
N THR A 272 -13.62 0.01 6.48
CA THR A 272 -12.33 -0.68 6.61
C THR A 272 -11.28 0.20 7.28
N TYR A 273 -11.16 1.44 6.82
CA TYR A 273 -10.23 2.43 7.36
C TYR A 273 -10.39 2.62 8.89
N ARG A 274 -11.65 2.80 9.34
CA ARG A 274 -11.95 2.95 10.78
C ARG A 274 -11.75 1.65 11.54
N ALA A 275 -12.20 0.52 11.00
CA ALA A 275 -12.11 -0.79 11.63
C ALA A 275 -10.66 -1.21 11.91
N LEU A 276 -9.75 -0.91 10.98
CA LEU A 276 -8.33 -1.18 11.10
C LEU A 276 -7.53 -0.05 11.76
N LYS A 277 -8.23 0.99 12.30
CA LYS A 277 -7.61 2.12 13.02
C LYS A 277 -6.58 2.90 12.19
N LEU A 278 -6.77 2.97 10.89
CA LEU A 278 -5.98 3.84 10.04
C LEU A 278 -6.30 5.30 10.36
N ARG A 279 -5.34 6.19 10.12
CA ARG A 279 -5.51 7.61 10.39
C ARG A 279 -4.71 8.48 9.43
N ASP A 280 -5.12 9.73 9.29
CA ASP A 280 -4.62 10.79 8.43
C ASP A 280 -4.81 10.50 6.94
N TYR A 281 -4.35 9.37 6.45
CA TYR A 281 -4.55 8.88 5.09
C TYR A 281 -4.37 7.36 5.02
N GLY A 282 -4.90 6.77 3.95
CA GLY A 282 -4.76 5.33 3.69
C GLY A 282 -5.40 4.96 2.35
N ARG A 283 -5.08 3.79 1.82
CA ARG A 283 -5.68 3.26 0.60
C ARG A 283 -6.27 1.88 0.87
N ILE A 284 -7.49 1.68 0.44
CA ILE A 284 -8.18 0.40 0.54
C ILE A 284 -8.30 -0.18 -0.86
N ASP A 285 -7.73 -1.37 -1.04
CA ASP A 285 -7.72 -2.08 -2.30
C ASP A 285 -8.87 -3.09 -2.32
N MET A 286 -9.70 -3.04 -3.37
CA MET A 286 -10.95 -3.79 -3.47
C MET A 286 -11.10 -4.45 -4.82
N ARG A 287 -11.87 -5.54 -4.85
CA ARG A 287 -12.38 -6.15 -6.08
C ARG A 287 -13.88 -5.94 -6.19
N LEU A 288 -14.31 -5.43 -7.33
CA LEU A 288 -15.71 -5.39 -7.73
C LEU A 288 -15.96 -6.53 -8.72
N SER A 289 -16.60 -7.59 -8.26
CA SER A 289 -16.92 -8.76 -9.09
C SER A 289 -18.00 -8.46 -10.13
N LYS A 290 -18.16 -9.35 -11.11
CA LYS A 290 -19.13 -9.20 -12.20
C LYS A 290 -20.59 -9.16 -11.74
N ASP A 291 -20.91 -9.77 -10.60
CA ASP A 291 -22.24 -9.75 -9.99
C ASP A 291 -22.50 -8.53 -9.09
N GLY A 292 -21.51 -7.62 -9.01
CA GLY A 292 -21.59 -6.41 -8.21
C GLY A 292 -21.22 -6.57 -6.73
N THR A 293 -20.67 -7.72 -6.34
CA THR A 293 -20.18 -7.95 -4.98
C THR A 293 -18.84 -7.24 -4.80
N ILE A 294 -18.69 -6.51 -3.69
CA ILE A 294 -17.48 -5.80 -3.33
C ILE A 294 -16.69 -6.64 -2.34
N TYR A 295 -15.46 -6.96 -2.68
CA TYR A 295 -14.52 -7.65 -1.80
C TYR A 295 -13.38 -6.71 -1.41
N VAL A 296 -13.17 -6.51 -0.11
CA VAL A 296 -11.97 -5.82 0.40
C VAL A 296 -10.81 -6.80 0.36
N ILE A 297 -9.76 -6.44 -0.35
CA ILE A 297 -8.57 -7.28 -0.55
C ILE A 297 -7.53 -6.98 0.53
N GLU A 298 -7.17 -5.70 0.67
CA GLU A 298 -6.19 -5.24 1.65
C GLU A 298 -6.37 -3.76 1.99
N ALA A 299 -5.72 -3.34 3.05
CA ALA A 299 -5.63 -1.94 3.46
C ALA A 299 -4.17 -1.52 3.55
N ASN A 300 -3.85 -0.41 2.93
CA ASN A 300 -2.51 0.18 2.90
C ASN A 300 -2.51 1.40 3.83
N PRO A 301 -1.92 1.32 5.03
CA PRO A 301 -1.98 2.39 6.03
C PRO A 301 -1.13 3.61 5.67
N ASN A 302 -0.03 3.41 4.93
CA ASN A 302 0.87 4.47 4.47
C ASN A 302 1.17 4.27 2.97
N PRO A 303 0.17 4.45 2.07
CA PRO A 303 0.37 4.28 0.65
C PRO A 303 1.33 5.32 0.08
N TRP A 304 1.99 5.00 -1.03
CA TRP A 304 2.88 5.92 -1.72
C TRP A 304 2.19 7.23 -2.06
N LEU A 305 2.89 8.32 -1.79
CA LEU A 305 2.42 9.68 -2.02
C LEU A 305 3.11 10.38 -3.18
N THR A 306 3.84 9.67 -4.05
CA THR A 306 4.40 10.31 -5.25
C THR A 306 3.29 10.87 -6.12
N LYS A 307 3.60 11.91 -6.91
CA LYS A 307 2.63 12.54 -7.82
C LYS A 307 2.01 11.58 -8.84
N GLY A 308 2.69 10.47 -9.14
CA GLY A 308 2.22 9.44 -10.07
C GLY A 308 1.40 8.34 -9.40
N ALA A 309 1.41 8.24 -8.07
CA ALA A 309 0.72 7.20 -7.34
C ALA A 309 -0.81 7.38 -7.31
N GLU A 310 -1.52 6.30 -7.07
CA GLU A 310 -2.98 6.24 -7.08
C GLU A 310 -3.61 7.20 -6.06
N PHE A 311 -2.99 7.36 -4.87
CA PHE A 311 -3.47 8.31 -3.86
C PHE A 311 -3.45 9.75 -4.39
N ALA A 312 -2.33 10.18 -4.98
CA ALA A 312 -2.22 11.51 -5.58
C ALA A 312 -3.11 11.66 -6.83
N MET A 313 -3.37 10.57 -7.54
CA MET A 313 -4.29 10.53 -8.68
C MET A 313 -5.74 10.75 -8.20
N ALA A 314 -6.16 10.09 -7.13
CA ALA A 314 -7.47 10.27 -6.50
C ALA A 314 -7.65 11.71 -6.01
N ALA A 315 -6.64 12.30 -5.38
CA ALA A 315 -6.67 13.71 -4.97
C ALA A 315 -6.85 14.65 -6.17
N ARG A 316 -6.15 14.42 -7.28
CA ARG A 316 -6.36 15.20 -8.50
C ARG A 316 -7.77 15.02 -9.09
N GLY A 317 -8.32 13.82 -9.00
CA GLY A 317 -9.70 13.53 -9.42
C GLY A 317 -10.74 14.34 -8.64
N SER A 318 -10.43 14.79 -7.43
CA SER A 318 -11.24 15.72 -6.63
C SER A 318 -10.78 17.17 -6.73
N GLU A 319 -10.09 17.54 -7.82
CA GLU A 319 -9.59 18.89 -8.11
C GLU A 319 -8.51 19.40 -7.13
N ARG A 320 -8.00 18.56 -6.24
CA ARG A 320 -6.90 18.90 -5.32
C ARG A 320 -5.55 18.91 -6.05
N THR A 321 -4.78 19.95 -5.83
CA THR A 321 -3.36 19.92 -6.21
C THR A 321 -2.58 19.00 -5.27
N TYR A 322 -1.44 18.52 -5.72
CA TYR A 322 -0.53 17.72 -4.88
C TYR A 322 -0.17 18.43 -3.56
N THR A 323 0.08 19.73 -3.64
CA THR A 323 0.43 20.56 -2.47
C THR A 323 -0.76 20.67 -1.48
N GLN A 324 -1.99 20.76 -1.98
CA GLN A 324 -3.20 20.73 -1.12
C GLN A 324 -3.37 19.37 -0.44
N MET A 325 -3.17 18.27 -1.15
CA MET A 325 -3.19 16.91 -0.58
C MET A 325 -2.19 16.77 0.59
N ILE A 326 -0.93 17.18 0.38
CA ILE A 326 0.09 17.15 1.45
C ILE A 326 -0.30 18.05 2.62
N LYS A 327 -0.88 19.22 2.36
CA LYS A 327 -1.39 20.13 3.40
C LYS A 327 -2.47 19.44 4.26
N GLU A 328 -3.45 18.80 3.64
CA GLU A 328 -4.55 18.15 4.34
C GLU A 328 -4.05 16.96 5.19
N ILE A 329 -3.04 16.20 4.73
CA ILE A 329 -2.38 15.16 5.54
C ILE A 329 -1.71 15.77 6.79
N VAL A 330 -0.99 16.87 6.62
CA VAL A 330 -0.34 17.58 7.74
C VAL A 330 -1.40 18.09 8.72
N GLU A 331 -2.47 18.72 8.22
CA GLU A 331 -3.56 19.25 9.04
C GLU A 331 -4.29 18.14 9.82
N ALA A 332 -4.54 16.99 9.19
CA ALA A 332 -5.12 15.83 9.85
C ALA A 332 -4.25 15.32 11.02
N ALA A 333 -2.93 15.27 10.84
CA ALA A 333 -2.00 14.85 11.88
C ALA A 333 -1.86 15.87 13.02
N VAL A 334 -1.92 17.17 12.71
CA VAL A 334 -1.84 18.25 13.71
C VAL A 334 -3.09 18.32 14.57
N ALA A 335 -4.27 18.03 13.98
CA ALA A 335 -5.56 18.09 14.65
C ALA A 335 -5.82 16.97 15.66
N ARG A 336 -4.99 15.93 15.67
CA ARG A 336 -5.06 14.78 16.62
C ARG A 336 -4.52 15.12 18.00
#